data_2ef2673a0dc7cab6450cc3f8f066ef30
#
_entry.id   2ef2673a0dc7cab6450cc3f8f066ef30
#
_cell.length_a   1.000
_cell.length_b   1.000
_cell.length_c   1.000
_cell.angle_alpha   90.00
_cell.angle_beta   90.00
_cell.angle_gamma   90.00
#
_symmetry.space_group_name_H-M   'P 1'
#
loop_
_entity.id
_entity.type
_entity.pdbx_description
1 polymer ?
#
loop_
_entity_poly.entity_id
_entity_poly.type
_entity_poly.pdbx_seq_one_letter_code
_entity_poly.pdbx_strand_id
1 'polypeptide(L)'
;YEIHERLVGSEMCIRDRLKVGYDRYCAGYLVQEMKEAGFHMDDVYQGTNLTPVLHTFEGDLKDGAYCLGENNLLRAHLLNVAVDININDSRMKPVKLEKRAHIDGAVSIFDALAVKMKFHKEIGKQLTNAA
;
A
#
# COMPACT_ATOMS: atom_id res chain seq x y z
N TYR A 1 21.47 -9.30 -16.63
CA TYR A 1 22.29 -8.09 -16.61
C TYR A 1 21.49 -6.84 -16.96
N GLU A 2 20.73 -6.82 -18.05
CA GLU A 2 19.84 -5.68 -18.38
C GLU A 2 18.74 -5.44 -17.35
N ILE A 3 18.20 -6.49 -16.74
CA ILE A 3 17.22 -6.40 -15.64
C ILE A 3 17.86 -5.78 -14.41
N HIS A 4 19.12 -6.07 -14.12
CA HIS A 4 19.84 -5.54 -12.97
C HIS A 4 20.14 -4.05 -13.13
N GLU A 5 20.55 -3.61 -14.30
CA GLU A 5 20.78 -2.18 -14.60
C GLU A 5 19.49 -1.35 -14.57
N ARG A 6 18.38 -1.90 -15.06
CA ARG A 6 17.04 -1.27 -14.96
C ARG A 6 16.57 -1.15 -13.53
N LEU A 7 16.80 -2.17 -12.71
CA LEU A 7 16.47 -2.15 -11.28
C LEU A 7 17.31 -1.10 -10.54
N VAL A 8 18.58 -0.97 -10.81
CA VAL A 8 19.47 0.02 -10.18
C VAL A 8 19.00 1.45 -10.48
N GLY A 9 18.65 1.78 -11.71
CA GLY A 9 18.12 3.10 -12.07
C GLY A 9 16.75 3.38 -11.43
N SER A 10 15.87 2.40 -11.38
CA SER A 10 14.58 2.49 -10.71
C SER A 10 14.72 2.59 -9.19
N GLU A 11 15.63 1.85 -8.59
CA GLU A 11 15.94 1.92 -7.16
C GLU A 11 16.45 3.28 -6.72
N MET A 12 17.31 3.94 -7.50
CA MET A 12 17.78 5.28 -7.17
C MET A 12 16.63 6.30 -7.14
N CYS A 13 15.68 6.22 -8.08
CA CYS A 13 14.48 7.05 -8.06
C CYS A 13 13.54 6.73 -6.90
N ILE A 14 13.43 5.47 -6.50
CA ILE A 14 12.58 4.99 -5.42
C ILE A 14 13.17 5.36 -4.05
N ARG A 15 14.47 5.15 -3.85
CA ARG A 15 15.17 5.43 -2.58
C ARG A 15 15.03 6.87 -2.12
N ASP A 16 15.13 7.80 -3.05
CA ASP A 16 15.14 9.23 -2.71
C ASP A 16 13.75 9.83 -2.53
N ARG A 17 12.69 9.12 -2.93
CA ARG A 17 11.39 9.75 -3.14
C ARG A 17 10.20 9.00 -2.58
N LEU A 18 10.26 7.70 -2.40
CA LEU A 18 9.11 6.92 -2.00
C LEU A 18 9.22 6.38 -0.58
N LYS A 19 8.09 6.36 0.07
CA LYS A 19 7.89 5.64 1.32
C LYS A 19 7.34 4.25 1.00
N VAL A 20 7.69 3.26 1.80
CA VAL A 20 7.18 1.90 1.66
C VAL A 20 6.38 1.55 2.91
N GLY A 21 5.09 1.30 2.75
CA GLY A 21 4.23 0.81 3.82
C GLY A 21 4.38 -0.69 4.02
N TYR A 22 4.37 -1.16 5.25
CA TYR A 22 4.43 -2.58 5.57
C TYR A 22 3.57 -2.92 6.77
N ASP A 23 3.07 -4.16 6.83
CA ASP A 23 2.38 -4.69 7.99
C ASP A 23 3.37 -4.91 9.15
N ARG A 24 3.11 -4.22 10.25
CA ARG A 24 3.92 -4.24 11.47
C ARG A 24 4.28 -5.65 11.95
N TYR A 25 3.41 -6.61 11.77
CA TYR A 25 3.56 -7.94 12.37
C TYR A 25 4.25 -8.97 11.46
N CYS A 26 4.39 -8.70 10.18
CA CYS A 26 4.71 -9.76 9.21
C CYS A 26 6.09 -9.69 8.57
N ALA A 27 6.86 -8.63 8.72
CA ALA A 27 7.98 -8.39 7.81
C ALA A 27 9.30 -7.96 8.47
N GLY A 28 9.52 -8.23 9.75
CA GLY A 28 10.66 -7.67 10.50
C GLY A 28 12.02 -7.83 9.83
N TYR A 29 12.34 -9.01 9.32
CA TYR A 29 13.63 -9.26 8.67
C TYR A 29 13.76 -8.52 7.33
N LEU A 30 12.75 -8.64 6.47
CA LEU A 30 12.71 -7.96 5.17
C LEU A 30 12.77 -6.43 5.34
N VAL A 31 12.06 -5.89 6.33
CA VAL A 31 12.07 -4.45 6.63
C VAL A 31 13.48 -3.99 6.99
N GLN A 32 14.21 -4.75 7.78
CA GLN A 32 15.58 -4.40 8.15
C GLN A 32 16.49 -4.38 6.92
N GLU A 33 16.44 -5.40 6.07
CA GLU A 33 17.20 -5.44 4.83
C GLU A 33 16.87 -4.26 3.91
N MET A 34 15.60 -3.94 3.76
CA MET A 34 15.17 -2.80 2.94
C MET A 34 15.64 -1.47 3.51
N LYS A 35 15.62 -1.28 4.83
CA LYS A 35 16.17 -0.08 5.47
C LYS A 35 17.68 0.04 5.23
N GLU A 36 18.43 -1.05 5.35
CA GLU A 36 19.86 -1.11 5.05
C GLU A 36 20.15 -0.81 3.58
N ALA A 37 19.25 -1.21 2.68
CA ALA A 37 19.30 -0.86 1.27
C ALA A 37 18.89 0.61 0.96
N GLY A 38 18.47 1.39 1.97
CA GLY A 38 18.15 2.81 1.85
C GLY A 38 16.69 3.14 1.57
N PHE A 39 15.77 2.17 1.72
CA PHE A 39 14.34 2.44 1.60
C PHE A 39 13.76 3.09 2.86
N HIS A 40 12.85 4.02 2.67
CA HIS A 40 12.09 4.64 3.76
C HIS A 40 10.87 3.80 4.12
N MET A 41 11.04 2.94 5.10
CA MET A 41 10.01 2.01 5.57
C MET A 41 9.13 2.66 6.65
N ASP A 42 7.80 2.55 6.52
CA ASP A 42 6.84 3.01 7.52
C ASP A 42 5.86 1.90 7.86
N ASP A 43 5.65 1.65 9.14
CA ASP A 43 4.75 0.60 9.58
C ASP A 43 3.28 1.04 9.49
N VAL A 44 2.45 0.14 9.03
CA VAL A 44 1.00 0.33 8.92
C VAL A 44 0.29 -0.64 9.87
N TYR A 45 -0.51 -0.10 10.76
CA TYR A 45 -1.30 -0.91 11.66
C TYR A 45 -2.52 -1.49 10.93
N GLN A 46 -2.64 -2.81 10.94
CA GLN A 46 -3.73 -3.55 10.29
C GLN A 46 -4.94 -3.65 11.21
N GLY A 47 -5.87 -2.74 11.09
CA GLY A 47 -7.05 -2.73 11.94
C GLY A 47 -8.01 -1.61 11.57
N THR A 48 -8.77 -1.15 12.53
CA THR A 48 -9.74 -0.06 12.34
C THR A 48 -9.09 1.30 12.03
N ASN A 49 -7.78 1.42 12.21
CA ASN A 49 -7.00 2.58 11.78
C ASN A 49 -7.01 2.76 10.26
N LEU A 50 -7.33 1.70 9.50
CA LEU A 50 -7.49 1.75 8.05
C LEU A 50 -8.84 2.34 7.60
N THR A 51 -9.73 2.71 8.51
CA THR A 51 -11.02 3.32 8.15
C THR A 51 -10.89 4.47 7.15
N PRO A 52 -10.04 5.50 7.37
CA PRO A 52 -9.87 6.58 6.40
C PRO A 52 -9.30 6.11 5.06
N VAL A 53 -8.41 5.12 5.11
CA VAL A 53 -7.79 4.53 3.92
C VAL A 53 -8.84 3.81 3.07
N LEU A 54 -9.71 3.03 3.68
CA LEU A 54 -10.79 2.31 3.00
C LEU A 54 -11.80 3.27 2.37
N HIS A 55 -12.18 4.34 3.06
CA HIS A 55 -13.06 5.38 2.50
C HIS A 55 -12.43 6.07 1.30
N THR A 56 -11.15 6.45 1.40
CA THR A 56 -10.43 7.08 0.31
C THR A 56 -10.29 6.11 -0.87
N PHE A 57 -9.96 4.85 -0.62
CA PHE A 57 -9.84 3.83 -1.66
C PHE A 57 -11.17 3.63 -2.40
N GLU A 58 -12.28 3.53 -1.69
CA GLU A 58 -13.60 3.37 -2.30
C GLU A 58 -13.96 4.56 -3.17
N GLY A 59 -13.75 5.79 -2.69
CA GLY A 59 -13.99 7.01 -3.44
C GLY A 59 -13.15 7.10 -4.69
N ASP A 60 -11.85 6.91 -4.57
CA ASP A 60 -10.90 6.95 -5.69
C ASP A 60 -11.17 5.86 -6.71
N LEU A 61 -11.60 4.68 -6.26
CA LEU A 61 -11.97 3.58 -7.15
C LEU A 61 -13.22 3.92 -7.98
N LYS A 62 -14.23 4.52 -7.35
CA LYS A 62 -15.44 5.01 -8.05
C LYS A 62 -15.13 6.10 -9.07
N ASP A 63 -14.19 6.97 -8.75
CA ASP A 63 -13.74 8.06 -9.61
C ASP A 63 -12.77 7.61 -10.72
N GLY A 64 -12.39 6.33 -10.74
CA GLY A 64 -11.46 5.79 -11.73
C GLY A 64 -10.03 6.30 -11.57
N ALA A 65 -9.63 6.68 -10.36
CA ALA A 65 -8.31 7.24 -10.08
C ALA A 65 -7.17 6.22 -10.11
N TYR A 66 -7.48 4.91 -10.12
CA TYR A 66 -6.47 3.85 -10.13
C TYR A 66 -6.28 3.26 -11.52
N CYS A 67 -5.02 3.12 -11.92
CA CYS A 67 -4.62 2.34 -13.08
C CYS A 67 -3.92 1.06 -12.58
N LEU A 68 -4.68 -0.03 -12.44
CA LEU A 68 -4.18 -1.30 -11.90
C LEU A 68 -3.65 -2.24 -13.00
N GLY A 69 -3.81 -1.86 -14.27
CA GLY A 69 -3.41 -2.69 -15.40
C GLY A 69 -4.22 -4.00 -15.51
N GLU A 70 -3.74 -4.88 -16.36
CA GLU A 70 -4.32 -6.22 -16.54
C GLU A 70 -3.67 -7.23 -15.59
N ASN A 71 -3.93 -7.10 -14.30
CA ASN A 71 -3.42 -8.01 -13.29
C ASN A 71 -4.56 -8.83 -12.67
N ASN A 72 -4.75 -10.05 -13.21
CA ASN A 72 -5.81 -10.94 -12.76
C ASN A 72 -5.65 -11.40 -11.31
N LEU A 73 -4.41 -11.57 -10.83
CA LEU A 73 -4.14 -11.95 -9.44
C LEU A 73 -4.55 -10.82 -8.49
N LEU A 74 -4.14 -9.59 -8.79
CA LEU A 74 -4.52 -8.42 -8.00
C LEU A 74 -6.03 -8.22 -8.00
N ARG A 75 -6.68 -8.37 -9.15
CA ARG A 75 -8.14 -8.31 -9.26
C ARG A 75 -8.82 -9.37 -8.38
N ALA A 76 -8.34 -10.60 -8.40
CA ALA A 76 -8.85 -11.67 -7.53
C ALA A 76 -8.71 -11.32 -6.06
N HIS A 77 -7.56 -10.79 -5.64
CA HIS A 77 -7.33 -10.36 -4.26
C HIS A 77 -8.27 -9.22 -3.85
N LEU A 78 -8.51 -8.25 -4.73
CA LEU A 78 -9.46 -7.15 -4.47
C LEU A 78 -10.89 -7.64 -4.33
N LEU A 79 -11.31 -8.60 -5.15
CA LEU A 79 -12.65 -9.20 -5.08
C LEU A 79 -12.86 -10.08 -3.83
N ASN A 80 -11.78 -10.53 -3.21
CA ASN A 80 -11.81 -11.33 -1.97
C ASN A 80 -11.87 -10.47 -0.70
N VAL A 81 -11.78 -9.16 -0.81
CA VAL A 81 -11.85 -8.25 0.34
C VAL A 81 -13.29 -8.01 0.73
N ALA A 82 -13.59 -8.21 1.99
CA ALA A 82 -14.79 -7.71 2.65
C ALA A 82 -14.41 -6.67 3.69
N VAL A 83 -15.37 -5.94 4.19
CA VAL A 83 -15.17 -4.93 5.23
C VAL A 83 -15.98 -5.33 6.47
N ASP A 84 -15.30 -5.45 7.59
CA ASP A 84 -15.93 -5.61 8.89
C ASP A 84 -16.17 -4.24 9.49
N ILE A 85 -17.45 -3.91 9.72
CA ILE A 85 -17.88 -2.58 10.22
C ILE A 85 -18.33 -2.73 11.67
N ASN A 86 -17.72 -1.97 12.56
CA ASN A 86 -18.17 -1.89 13.94
C ASN A 86 -19.44 -1.01 14.01
N ILE A 87 -20.53 -1.61 14.49
CA ILE A 87 -21.85 -0.97 14.55
C ILE A 87 -21.86 0.25 15.47
N ASN A 88 -21.02 0.26 16.52
CA ASN A 88 -21.05 1.31 17.53
C ASN A 88 -20.35 2.61 17.10
N ASP A 89 -19.24 2.49 16.37
CA ASP A 89 -18.39 3.64 16.02
C ASP A 89 -18.13 3.80 14.51
N SER A 90 -18.76 2.95 13.69
CA SER A 90 -18.63 2.93 12.23
C SER A 90 -17.19 2.72 11.73
N ARG A 91 -16.28 2.25 12.58
CA ARG A 91 -14.92 1.93 12.16
C ARG A 91 -14.89 0.65 11.32
N MET A 92 -14.03 0.66 10.33
CA MET A 92 -13.91 -0.41 9.35
C MET A 92 -12.52 -1.01 9.37
N LYS A 93 -12.44 -2.30 9.10
CA LYS A 93 -11.19 -3.00 8.80
C LYS A 93 -11.38 -3.96 7.63
N PRO A 94 -10.35 -4.15 6.78
CA PRO A 94 -10.43 -5.14 5.73
C PRO A 94 -10.35 -6.56 6.31
N VAL A 95 -11.16 -7.45 5.79
CA VAL A 95 -11.18 -8.87 6.15
C VAL A 95 -11.32 -9.71 4.89
N LYS A 96 -11.01 -10.99 5.00
CA LYS A 96 -11.22 -11.94 3.91
C LYS A 96 -12.72 -12.25 3.77
N LEU A 97 -13.22 -12.21 2.54
CA LEU A 97 -14.60 -12.60 2.23
C LEU A 97 -14.86 -14.05 2.61
N GLU A 98 -13.87 -14.92 2.36
CA GLU A 98 -13.89 -16.34 2.74
C GLU A 98 -12.59 -16.72 3.45
N LYS A 99 -12.65 -17.67 4.37
CA LYS A 99 -11.50 -18.07 5.20
C LYS A 99 -10.25 -18.48 4.41
N ARG A 100 -10.43 -19.10 3.23
CA ARG A 100 -9.34 -19.55 2.36
C ARG A 100 -8.91 -18.52 1.31
N ALA A 101 -9.59 -17.38 1.22
CA ALA A 101 -9.28 -16.36 0.25
C ALA A 101 -7.96 -15.64 0.60
N HIS A 102 -7.32 -15.14 -0.44
CA HIS A 102 -6.11 -14.32 -0.32
C HIS A 102 -6.45 -12.86 -0.65
N ILE A 103 -5.95 -11.95 0.17
CA ILE A 103 -6.15 -10.50 0.03
C ILE A 103 -4.84 -9.71 0.08
N ASP A 104 -3.71 -10.38 0.04
CA ASP A 104 -2.39 -9.76 0.25
C ASP A 104 -2.11 -8.61 -0.73
N GLY A 105 -2.49 -8.77 -1.99
CA GLY A 105 -2.36 -7.70 -2.99
C GLY A 105 -3.21 -6.47 -2.67
N ALA A 106 -4.43 -6.67 -2.18
CA ALA A 106 -5.29 -5.57 -1.75
C ALA A 106 -4.73 -4.88 -0.49
N VAL A 107 -4.24 -5.63 0.48
CA VAL A 107 -3.59 -5.10 1.68
C VAL A 107 -2.36 -4.30 1.32
N SER A 108 -1.56 -4.72 0.34
CA SER A 108 -0.44 -3.93 -0.19
C SER A 108 -0.86 -2.56 -0.70
N ILE A 109 -1.99 -2.48 -1.40
CA ILE A 109 -2.54 -1.21 -1.88
C ILE A 109 -2.97 -0.34 -0.70
N PHE A 110 -3.62 -0.91 0.31
CA PHE A 110 -4.05 -0.17 1.50
C PHE A 110 -2.85 0.35 2.30
N ASP A 111 -1.79 -0.43 2.42
CA ASP A 111 -0.54 -0.01 3.07
C ASP A 111 0.13 1.15 2.31
N ALA A 112 0.21 1.06 0.99
CA ALA A 112 0.73 2.13 0.14
C ALA A 112 -0.11 3.40 0.25
N LEU A 113 -1.43 3.27 0.25
CA LEU A 113 -2.35 4.41 0.38
C LEU A 113 -2.28 5.04 1.76
N ALA A 114 -2.16 4.24 2.83
CA ALA A 114 -1.98 4.72 4.19
C ALA A 114 -0.72 5.60 4.32
N VAL A 115 0.38 5.14 3.78
CA VAL A 115 1.65 5.89 3.76
C VAL A 115 1.55 7.13 2.88
N LYS A 116 0.93 7.04 1.71
CA LYS A 116 0.66 8.20 0.85
C LYS A 116 -0.15 9.27 1.57
N MET A 117 -1.19 8.90 2.30
CA MET A 117 -2.03 9.84 3.06
C MET A 117 -1.27 10.48 4.22
N LYS A 118 -0.44 9.71 4.92
CA LYS A 118 0.38 10.18 6.04
C LYS A 118 1.44 11.20 5.58
N PHE A 119 2.09 10.94 4.46
CA PHE A 119 3.21 11.75 3.94
C PHE A 119 2.87 12.54 2.68
N HIS A 120 1.60 12.80 2.40
CA HIS A 120 1.20 13.34 1.11
C HIS A 120 1.86 14.69 0.76
N LYS A 121 2.11 15.55 1.73
CA LYS A 121 2.78 16.83 1.53
C LYS A 121 4.25 16.65 1.15
N GLU A 122 4.92 15.71 1.81
CA GLU A 122 6.32 15.37 1.54
C GLU A 122 6.48 14.73 0.16
N ILE A 123 5.65 13.74 -0.14
CA ILE A 123 5.63 13.05 -1.43
C ILE A 123 5.29 14.03 -2.56
N GLY A 124 4.33 14.91 -2.37
CA GLY A 124 3.97 15.93 -3.35
C GLY A 124 5.13 16.87 -3.68
N LYS A 125 5.87 17.32 -2.69
CA LYS A 125 7.08 18.14 -2.90
C LYS A 125 8.16 17.38 -3.65
N GLN A 126 8.40 16.12 -3.31
CA GLN A 126 9.38 15.28 -3.98
C GLN A 126 9.03 15.05 -5.45
N LEU A 127 7.77 14.78 -5.76
CA LEU A 127 7.30 14.61 -7.13
C LEU A 127 7.39 15.89 -7.95
N THR A 128 7.08 17.03 -7.35
CA THR A 128 7.19 18.34 -8.00
C THR A 128 8.65 18.70 -8.31
N ASN A 129 9.56 18.42 -7.39
CA ASN A 129 10.99 18.68 -7.57
C ASN A 129 11.66 17.72 -8.57
N ALA A 130 11.01 16.61 -8.88
CA ALA A 130 11.49 15.62 -9.84
C ALA A 130 11.07 15.91 -11.29
N ALA A 131 10.05 16.74 -11.45
CA ALA A 131 9.62 17.20 -12.76
C ALA A 131 10.42 18.41 -13.19
#